data_2421b437a5732e0095f22f185183d3fb
#
_entry.id   2421b437a5732e0095f22f185183d3fb
#
_cell.length_a   1.000
_cell.length_b   1.000
_cell.length_c   1.000
_cell.angle_alpha   90.00
_cell.angle_beta   90.00
_cell.angle_gamma   90.00
#
_symmetry.space_group_name_H-M   'P 1'
#
loop_
_entity.id
_entity.type
_entity.pdbx_description
1 polymer ?
#
loop_
_entity_poly.entity_id
_entity_poly.type
_entity_poly.pdbx_seq_one_letter_code
_entity_poly.pdbx_strand_id
1 'polypeptide(L)'
;GVKYALHLIPSGVLNPKAINVIGNGVVLSPENIIKEMSQFQNLEGRLFISDKAHLNLPYHALIDQAKERLKGDKAIGTTGKGIGPAYSDKINRVGHRVGELLDPSKLTKSILEYFEQNRSIFDVLQIATPNEKELLEELTSYKEKLAVFITNTTNMVWKALDENKRILLEGAQGTMLDIDHGTYP
;
A
#
# COMPACT_ATOMS: atom_id res chain seq x y z
N GLY A 1 -21.77 4.58 20.75
CA GLY A 1 -20.37 4.83 20.39
C GLY A 1 -20.23 4.98 18.88
N VAL A 2 -19.20 5.64 18.42
CA VAL A 2 -18.87 5.74 16.98
C VAL A 2 -18.17 4.45 16.55
N LYS A 3 -18.61 3.86 15.44
CA LYS A 3 -17.99 2.67 14.85
C LYS A 3 -17.00 3.11 13.77
N TYR A 4 -15.74 2.68 13.88
CA TYR A 4 -14.71 2.88 12.88
C TYR A 4 -14.43 1.55 12.16
N ALA A 5 -14.25 1.59 10.85
CA ALA A 5 -13.78 0.46 10.03
C ALA A 5 -12.39 0.84 9.48
N LEU A 6 -11.34 0.35 10.12
CA LEU A 6 -9.95 0.60 9.76
C LEU A 6 -9.42 -0.56 8.91
N HIS A 7 -8.63 -0.24 7.88
CA HIS A 7 -8.02 -1.23 6.98
C HIS A 7 -6.50 -1.05 6.87
N LEU A 8 -6.02 0.19 6.83
CA LEU A 8 -4.61 0.53 6.69
C LEU A 8 -4.06 1.24 7.92
N ILE A 9 -4.86 2.12 8.53
CA ILE A 9 -4.43 2.85 9.72
C ILE A 9 -4.49 1.91 10.93
N PRO A 10 -3.40 1.81 11.73
CA PRO A 10 -3.41 1.03 12.95
C PRO A 10 -4.51 1.47 13.93
N SER A 11 -5.13 0.51 14.62
CA SER A 11 -6.22 0.75 15.58
C SER A 11 -5.82 1.70 16.73
N GLY A 12 -4.52 1.82 16.99
CA GLY A 12 -3.95 2.79 17.91
C GLY A 12 -4.28 4.25 17.62
N VAL A 13 -4.72 4.59 16.39
CA VAL A 13 -5.13 5.95 16.01
C VAL A 13 -6.23 6.52 16.91
N LEU A 14 -7.09 5.65 17.44
CA LEU A 14 -8.18 6.00 18.34
C LEU A 14 -7.69 6.47 19.74
N ASN A 15 -6.44 6.15 20.09
CA ASN A 15 -5.81 6.64 21.31
C ASN A 15 -4.98 7.90 20.99
N PRO A 16 -5.34 9.08 21.53
CA PRO A 16 -4.61 10.33 21.24
C PRO A 16 -3.15 10.34 21.69
N LYS A 17 -2.75 9.43 22.56
CA LYS A 17 -1.37 9.31 23.07
C LYS A 17 -0.53 8.29 22.29
N ALA A 18 -1.15 7.50 21.40
CA ALA A 18 -0.43 6.49 20.66
C ALA A 18 0.25 7.08 19.41
N ILE A 19 1.45 6.61 19.15
CA ILE A 19 2.15 6.77 17.89
C ILE A 19 1.79 5.58 17.01
N ASN A 20 1.38 5.85 15.80
CA ASN A 20 0.92 4.85 14.84
C ASN A 20 1.93 4.75 13.69
N VAL A 21 2.35 3.53 13.38
CA VAL A 21 3.36 3.28 12.35
C VAL A 21 2.83 2.26 11.35
N ILE A 22 2.76 2.66 10.09
CA ILE A 22 2.56 1.73 8.97
C ILE A 22 3.95 1.27 8.52
N GLY A 23 4.26 0.00 8.80
CA GLY A 23 5.59 -0.57 8.59
C GLY A 23 5.88 -0.90 7.13
N ASN A 24 7.15 -1.24 6.87
CA ASN A 24 7.64 -1.60 5.53
C ASN A 24 7.10 -2.95 5.00
N GLY A 25 6.45 -3.75 5.85
CA GLY A 25 5.77 -4.98 5.44
C GLY A 25 4.48 -4.75 4.67
N VAL A 26 3.86 -3.57 4.84
CA VAL A 26 2.55 -3.24 4.26
C VAL A 26 2.65 -2.91 2.78
N VAL A 27 1.63 -3.30 2.00
CA VAL A 27 1.34 -2.70 0.68
C VAL A 27 0.24 -1.67 0.89
N LEU A 28 0.47 -0.43 0.44
CA LEU A 28 -0.33 0.73 0.78
C LEU A 28 -0.96 1.34 -0.47
N SER A 29 -2.30 1.41 -0.51
CA SER A 29 -3.02 2.20 -1.50
C SER A 29 -3.08 3.66 -1.06
N PRO A 30 -2.48 4.61 -1.81
CA PRO A 30 -2.52 6.04 -1.48
C PRO A 30 -3.94 6.57 -1.39
N GLU A 31 -4.81 6.19 -2.31
CA GLU A 31 -6.21 6.59 -2.31
C GLU A 31 -6.92 6.15 -1.02
N ASN A 32 -6.77 4.86 -0.66
CA ASN A 32 -7.46 4.30 0.49
C ASN A 32 -6.96 4.87 1.82
N ILE A 33 -5.64 5.06 1.97
CA ILE A 33 -5.10 5.65 3.19
C ILE A 33 -5.55 7.09 3.37
N ILE A 34 -5.57 7.90 2.30
CA ILE A 34 -6.07 9.28 2.33
C ILE A 34 -7.55 9.32 2.76
N LYS A 35 -8.35 8.40 2.22
CA LYS A 35 -9.77 8.27 2.59
C LYS A 35 -9.95 7.88 4.07
N GLU A 36 -9.13 6.95 4.58
CA GLU A 36 -9.17 6.61 6.00
C GLU A 36 -8.71 7.77 6.88
N MET A 37 -7.63 8.46 6.49
CA MET A 37 -7.10 9.61 7.23
C MET A 37 -8.11 10.74 7.37
N SER A 38 -8.99 10.94 6.38
CA SER A 38 -10.02 11.99 6.42
C SER A 38 -11.03 11.85 7.57
N GLN A 39 -11.09 10.66 8.21
CA GLN A 39 -11.95 10.41 9.37
C GLN A 39 -11.34 10.89 10.69
N PHE A 40 -10.07 11.30 10.69
CA PHE A 40 -9.34 11.65 11.90
C PHE A 40 -8.74 13.05 11.80
N GLN A 41 -8.64 13.68 12.96
CA GLN A 41 -7.94 14.96 13.12
C GLN A 41 -6.58 14.75 13.79
N ASN A 42 -5.67 15.71 13.60
CA ASN A 42 -4.39 15.75 14.32
C ASN A 42 -3.54 14.48 14.12
N LEU A 43 -3.42 14.00 12.87
CA LEU A 43 -2.59 12.83 12.54
C LEU A 43 -1.10 13.17 12.44
N GLU A 44 -0.74 14.41 12.12
CA GLU A 44 0.65 14.86 12.06
C GLU A 44 1.35 14.65 13.41
N GLY A 45 2.56 14.10 13.35
CA GLY A 45 3.32 13.71 14.54
C GLY A 45 2.82 12.46 15.27
N ARG A 46 1.71 11.86 14.80
CA ARG A 46 1.10 10.65 15.40
C ARG A 46 0.94 9.48 14.44
N LEU A 47 0.88 9.73 13.15
CA LEU A 47 0.87 8.71 12.10
C LEU A 47 2.16 8.83 11.30
N PHE A 48 2.82 7.70 11.06
CA PHE A 48 4.03 7.60 10.27
C PHE A 48 3.93 6.44 9.29
N ILE A 49 4.32 6.69 8.05
CA ILE A 49 4.26 5.72 6.96
C ILE A 49 5.70 5.41 6.52
N SER A 50 6.03 4.13 6.45
CA SER A 50 7.36 3.72 6.00
C SER A 50 7.63 4.15 4.56
N ASP A 51 8.75 4.83 4.34
CA ASP A 51 9.32 5.09 3.03
C ASP A 51 9.57 3.82 2.21
N LYS A 52 9.72 2.66 2.89
CA LYS A 52 9.98 1.34 2.31
C LYS A 52 8.74 0.46 2.16
N ALA A 53 7.56 0.89 2.61
CA ALA A 53 6.31 0.24 2.28
C ALA A 53 6.10 0.29 0.75
N HIS A 54 5.38 -0.67 0.18
CA HIS A 54 5.15 -0.70 -1.26
C HIS A 54 3.81 -0.07 -1.61
N LEU A 55 3.79 0.62 -2.75
CA LEU A 55 2.56 1.19 -3.30
C LEU A 55 1.69 0.09 -3.89
N ASN A 56 0.43 0.10 -3.51
CA ASN A 56 -0.65 -0.60 -4.21
C ASN A 56 -1.37 0.42 -5.09
N LEU A 57 -0.99 0.48 -6.35
CA LEU A 57 -1.49 1.43 -7.34
C LEU A 57 -2.71 0.87 -8.08
N PRO A 58 -3.52 1.69 -8.75
CA PRO A 58 -4.75 1.25 -9.43
C PRO A 58 -4.55 0.07 -10.39
N TYR A 59 -3.43 0.00 -11.11
CA TYR A 59 -3.16 -1.09 -12.03
C TYR A 59 -3.02 -2.45 -11.34
N HIS A 60 -2.62 -2.51 -10.07
CA HIS A 60 -2.58 -3.78 -9.31
C HIS A 60 -3.99 -4.37 -9.14
N ALA A 61 -4.98 -3.51 -8.88
CA ALA A 61 -6.38 -3.96 -8.81
C ALA A 61 -6.87 -4.47 -10.17
N LEU A 62 -6.49 -3.81 -11.28
CA LEU A 62 -6.81 -4.28 -12.63
C LEU A 62 -6.15 -5.64 -12.92
N ILE A 63 -4.89 -5.84 -12.53
CA ILE A 63 -4.20 -7.14 -12.65
C ILE A 63 -4.92 -8.23 -11.85
N ASP A 64 -5.30 -7.95 -10.60
CA ASP A 64 -6.00 -8.89 -9.72
C ASP A 64 -7.32 -9.34 -10.36
N GLN A 65 -8.16 -8.39 -10.78
CA GLN A 65 -9.43 -8.64 -11.44
C GLN A 65 -9.27 -9.39 -12.77
N ALA A 66 -8.27 -9.03 -13.59
CA ALA A 66 -8.01 -9.69 -14.86
C ALA A 66 -7.58 -11.15 -14.66
N LYS A 67 -6.69 -11.40 -13.70
CA LYS A 67 -6.26 -12.76 -13.34
C LYS A 67 -7.41 -13.62 -12.83
N GLU A 68 -8.32 -13.06 -12.02
CA GLU A 68 -9.51 -13.79 -11.55
C GLU A 68 -10.46 -14.11 -12.71
N ARG A 69 -10.70 -13.16 -13.64
CA ARG A 69 -11.49 -13.44 -14.86
C ARG A 69 -10.92 -14.58 -15.69
N LEU A 70 -9.60 -14.61 -15.88
CA LEU A 70 -8.93 -15.64 -16.67
C LEU A 70 -9.00 -17.03 -16.03
N LYS A 71 -9.12 -17.13 -14.70
CA LYS A 71 -9.27 -18.41 -14.00
C LYS A 71 -10.66 -19.01 -14.14
N GLY A 72 -11.68 -18.24 -14.47
CA GLY A 72 -13.06 -18.70 -14.59
C GLY A 72 -13.52 -19.45 -13.34
N ASP A 73 -13.97 -20.70 -13.50
CA ASP A 73 -14.47 -21.53 -12.39
C ASP A 73 -13.40 -21.89 -11.33
N LYS A 74 -12.12 -21.63 -11.63
CA LYS A 74 -10.99 -21.81 -10.70
C LYS A 74 -10.60 -20.52 -10.00
N ALA A 75 -11.41 -19.48 -10.07
CA ALA A 75 -11.18 -18.23 -9.35
C ALA A 75 -11.11 -18.46 -7.84
N ILE A 76 -10.15 -17.82 -7.17
CA ILE A 76 -9.96 -17.95 -5.71
C ILE A 76 -10.96 -17.10 -4.94
N GLY A 77 -11.56 -16.09 -5.61
CA GLY A 77 -12.46 -15.13 -4.98
C GLY A 77 -11.69 -14.06 -4.20
N THR A 78 -10.66 -13.48 -4.82
CA THR A 78 -9.90 -12.37 -4.22
C THR A 78 -10.78 -11.14 -4.00
N THR A 79 -10.33 -10.22 -3.17
CA THR A 79 -11.06 -8.95 -2.97
C THR A 79 -11.00 -8.01 -4.18
N GLY A 80 -10.21 -8.34 -5.22
CA GLY A 80 -9.99 -7.52 -6.40
C GLY A 80 -9.29 -6.19 -6.13
N LYS A 81 -8.66 -6.04 -4.97
CA LYS A 81 -8.01 -4.79 -4.54
C LYS A 81 -6.53 -4.70 -4.91
N GLY A 82 -5.97 -5.71 -5.57
CA GLY A 82 -4.58 -5.70 -6.03
C GLY A 82 -3.52 -5.99 -4.97
N ILE A 83 -3.90 -6.48 -3.80
CA ILE A 83 -2.97 -6.76 -2.70
C ILE A 83 -1.94 -7.82 -3.09
N GLY A 84 -2.42 -8.95 -3.67
CA GLY A 84 -1.55 -10.02 -4.16
C GLY A 84 -0.57 -9.57 -5.23
N PRO A 85 -1.02 -8.93 -6.32
CA PRO A 85 -0.13 -8.34 -7.33
C PRO A 85 0.90 -7.37 -6.75
N ALA A 86 0.53 -6.46 -5.85
CA ALA A 86 1.47 -5.52 -5.23
C ALA A 86 2.55 -6.24 -4.38
N TYR A 87 2.21 -7.31 -3.66
CA TYR A 87 3.19 -8.15 -2.99
C TYR A 87 4.06 -8.94 -3.97
N SER A 88 3.50 -9.42 -5.08
CA SER A 88 4.28 -10.08 -6.14
C SER A 88 5.34 -9.13 -6.71
N ASP A 89 4.98 -7.90 -7.00
CA ASP A 89 5.89 -6.89 -7.52
C ASP A 89 6.99 -6.54 -6.49
N LYS A 90 6.64 -6.48 -5.21
CA LYS A 90 7.61 -6.32 -4.11
C LYS A 90 8.65 -7.44 -4.10
N ILE A 91 8.22 -8.68 -4.18
CA ILE A 91 9.11 -9.86 -4.14
C ILE A 91 9.94 -9.97 -5.42
N ASN A 92 9.34 -9.66 -6.57
CA ASN A 92 10.03 -9.60 -7.87
C ASN A 92 10.97 -8.38 -8.00
N ARG A 93 10.96 -7.46 -7.04
CA ARG A 93 11.79 -6.24 -6.99
C ARG A 93 11.51 -5.27 -8.15
N VAL A 94 10.27 -5.24 -8.62
CA VAL A 94 9.80 -4.32 -9.67
C VAL A 94 8.76 -3.34 -9.13
N GLY A 95 8.29 -3.55 -7.90
CA GLY A 95 7.31 -2.68 -7.25
C GLY A 95 7.88 -1.34 -6.79
N HIS A 96 7.02 -0.35 -6.67
CA HIS A 96 7.33 1.01 -6.24
C HIS A 96 7.14 1.20 -4.74
N ARG A 97 8.05 1.94 -4.11
CA ARG A 97 7.99 2.23 -2.69
C ARG A 97 7.25 3.53 -2.41
N VAL A 98 6.65 3.62 -1.23
CA VAL A 98 5.95 4.85 -0.78
C VAL A 98 6.88 6.07 -0.80
N GLY A 99 8.16 5.89 -0.47
CA GLY A 99 9.15 6.98 -0.54
C GLY A 99 9.33 7.58 -1.94
N GLU A 100 9.01 6.83 -3.00
CA GLU A 100 9.09 7.31 -4.38
C GLU A 100 8.00 8.35 -4.70
N LEU A 101 6.91 8.41 -3.92
CA LEU A 101 5.91 9.48 -4.01
C LEU A 101 6.51 10.88 -3.78
N LEU A 102 7.65 10.99 -3.11
CA LEU A 102 8.32 12.28 -2.88
C LEU A 102 8.86 12.90 -4.17
N ASP A 103 9.03 12.09 -5.22
CA ASP A 103 9.37 12.53 -6.58
C ASP A 103 8.37 11.95 -7.61
N PRO A 104 7.17 12.56 -7.75
CA PRO A 104 6.13 12.06 -8.65
C PRO A 104 6.58 11.96 -10.11
N SER A 105 7.43 12.87 -10.57
CA SER A 105 7.91 12.88 -11.97
C SER A 105 8.78 11.66 -12.25
N LYS A 106 9.67 11.30 -11.32
CA LYS A 106 10.50 10.11 -11.44
C LYS A 106 9.66 8.83 -11.32
N LEU A 107 8.72 8.81 -10.38
CA LEU A 107 7.81 7.67 -10.19
C LEU A 107 6.93 7.44 -11.43
N THR A 108 6.37 8.50 -12.04
CA THR A 108 5.60 8.41 -13.28
C THR A 108 6.40 7.72 -14.38
N LYS A 109 7.64 8.17 -14.61
CA LYS A 109 8.51 7.55 -15.62
C LYS A 109 8.76 6.07 -15.33
N SER A 110 9.08 5.73 -14.07
CA SER A 110 9.33 4.35 -13.68
C SER A 110 8.11 3.44 -13.87
N ILE A 111 6.90 3.94 -13.60
CA ILE A 111 5.65 3.19 -13.85
C ILE A 111 5.45 2.98 -15.35
N LEU A 112 5.65 4.00 -16.19
CA LEU A 112 5.51 3.88 -17.64
C LEU A 112 6.55 2.91 -18.24
N GLU A 113 7.79 2.95 -17.75
CA GLU A 113 8.83 1.98 -18.12
C GLU A 113 8.44 0.54 -17.73
N TYR A 114 7.84 0.34 -16.57
CA TYR A 114 7.32 -0.95 -16.13
C TYR A 114 6.22 -1.47 -17.08
N PHE A 115 5.30 -0.62 -17.51
CA PHE A 115 4.28 -0.97 -18.51
C PHE A 115 4.88 -1.34 -19.86
N GLU A 116 5.88 -0.58 -20.32
CA GLU A 116 6.55 -0.86 -21.58
C GLU A 116 7.30 -2.21 -21.56
N GLN A 117 8.04 -2.47 -20.47
CA GLN A 117 8.78 -3.73 -20.29
C GLN A 117 7.86 -4.96 -20.18
N ASN A 118 6.62 -4.78 -19.74
CA ASN A 118 5.65 -5.84 -19.55
C ASN A 118 4.45 -5.74 -20.51
N ARG A 119 4.60 -5.02 -21.63
CA ARG A 119 3.53 -4.75 -22.59
C ARG A 119 2.74 -5.99 -22.99
N SER A 120 3.42 -7.08 -23.35
CA SER A 120 2.77 -8.33 -23.78
C SER A 120 1.86 -8.93 -22.69
N ILE A 121 2.24 -8.77 -21.41
CA ILE A 121 1.43 -9.25 -20.28
C ILE A 121 0.19 -8.35 -20.13
N PHE A 122 0.37 -7.04 -20.18
CA PHE A 122 -0.74 -6.09 -20.06
C PHE A 122 -1.72 -6.18 -21.23
N ASP A 123 -1.24 -6.44 -22.44
CA ASP A 123 -2.10 -6.69 -23.63
C ASP A 123 -2.99 -7.93 -23.42
N VAL A 124 -2.43 -9.04 -22.93
CA VAL A 124 -3.20 -10.26 -22.61
C VAL A 124 -4.22 -10.00 -21.49
N LEU A 125 -3.86 -9.21 -20.51
CA LEU A 125 -4.74 -8.84 -19.39
C LEU A 125 -5.76 -7.75 -19.78
N GLN A 126 -5.63 -7.16 -20.98
CA GLN A 126 -6.44 -6.03 -21.46
C GLN A 126 -6.35 -4.80 -20.56
N ILE A 127 -5.15 -4.50 -20.07
CA ILE A 127 -4.86 -3.34 -19.22
C ILE A 127 -4.12 -2.30 -20.05
N ALA A 128 -4.74 -1.14 -20.22
CA ALA A 128 -4.13 -0.03 -20.94
C ALA A 128 -3.00 0.63 -20.15
N THR A 129 -1.97 1.09 -20.87
CA THR A 129 -0.93 1.95 -20.30
C THR A 129 -1.55 3.24 -19.77
N PRO A 130 -1.24 3.68 -18.55
CA PRO A 130 -1.76 4.94 -18.01
C PRO A 130 -1.36 6.14 -18.87
N ASN A 131 -2.22 7.15 -18.91
CA ASN A 131 -1.86 8.44 -19.49
C ASN A 131 -0.82 9.14 -18.58
N GLU A 132 0.30 9.58 -19.16
CA GLU A 132 1.42 10.16 -18.41
C GLU A 132 1.00 11.38 -17.59
N LYS A 133 0.23 12.29 -18.21
CA LYS A 133 -0.20 13.53 -17.55
C LYS A 133 -1.14 13.26 -16.38
N GLU A 134 -2.15 12.41 -16.60
CA GLU A 134 -3.12 12.03 -15.56
C GLU A 134 -2.42 11.31 -14.39
N LEU A 135 -1.51 10.40 -14.70
CA LEU A 135 -0.73 9.68 -13.70
C LEU A 135 0.13 10.63 -12.86
N LEU A 136 0.81 11.60 -13.51
CA LEU A 136 1.61 12.59 -12.82
C LEU A 136 0.77 13.49 -11.91
N GLU A 137 -0.40 13.93 -12.37
CA GLU A 137 -1.34 14.73 -11.58
C GLU A 137 -1.84 13.94 -10.36
N GLU A 138 -2.20 12.68 -10.54
CA GLU A 138 -2.63 11.79 -9.47
C GLU A 138 -1.53 11.58 -8.41
N LEU A 139 -0.32 11.21 -8.84
CA LEU A 139 0.81 11.00 -7.93
C LEU A 139 1.23 12.29 -7.21
N THR A 140 1.11 13.43 -7.86
CA THR A 140 1.37 14.75 -7.24
C THR A 140 0.34 15.03 -6.14
N SER A 141 -0.94 14.75 -6.40
CA SER A 141 -1.99 14.88 -5.38
C SER A 141 -1.76 13.95 -4.17
N TYR A 142 -1.26 12.73 -4.41
CA TYR A 142 -0.89 11.82 -3.32
C TYR A 142 0.29 12.34 -2.50
N LYS A 143 1.33 12.85 -3.16
CA LYS A 143 2.46 13.50 -2.49
C LYS A 143 2.03 14.62 -1.58
N GLU A 144 1.21 15.55 -2.09
CA GLU A 144 0.73 16.72 -1.31
C GLU A 144 0.06 16.30 0.00
N LYS A 145 -0.67 15.19 0.00
CA LYS A 145 -1.42 14.70 1.17
C LYS A 145 -0.62 13.79 2.09
N LEU A 146 0.39 13.10 1.56
CA LEU A 146 1.08 12.03 2.31
C LEU A 146 2.52 12.37 2.69
N ALA A 147 3.18 13.33 2.04
CA ALA A 147 4.61 13.57 2.21
C ALA A 147 5.02 13.81 3.67
N VAL A 148 4.22 14.51 4.46
CA VAL A 148 4.50 14.83 5.87
C VAL A 148 4.50 13.58 6.77
N PHE A 149 3.85 12.49 6.33
CA PHE A 149 3.75 11.23 7.08
C PHE A 149 4.84 10.22 6.68
N ILE A 150 5.51 10.41 5.52
CA ILE A 150 6.49 9.46 4.98
C ILE A 150 7.83 9.64 5.68
N THR A 151 8.35 8.57 6.26
CA THR A 151 9.63 8.60 7.00
C THR A 151 10.30 7.22 7.08
N ASN A 152 11.55 7.20 7.56
CA ASN A 152 12.24 5.95 7.90
C ASN A 152 11.71 5.38 9.22
N THR A 153 10.64 4.60 9.14
CA THR A 153 10.00 3.98 10.30
C THR A 153 10.86 2.90 10.97
N THR A 154 11.81 2.30 10.26
CA THR A 154 12.73 1.30 10.84
C THR A 154 13.56 1.93 11.95
N ASN A 155 14.21 3.07 11.68
CA ASN A 155 14.98 3.78 12.68
C ASN A 155 14.11 4.27 13.85
N MET A 156 12.89 4.69 13.55
CA MET A 156 11.94 5.13 14.55
C MET A 156 11.56 4.00 15.52
N VAL A 157 11.27 2.80 15.00
CA VAL A 157 10.93 1.63 15.83
C VAL A 157 12.14 1.16 16.64
N TRP A 158 13.32 1.13 16.05
CA TRP A 158 14.55 0.77 16.79
C TRP A 158 14.81 1.73 17.94
N LYS A 159 14.71 3.05 17.69
CA LYS A 159 14.84 4.04 18.78
C LYS A 159 13.82 3.83 19.89
N ALA A 160 12.58 3.50 19.53
CA ALA A 160 11.54 3.20 20.52
C ALA A 160 11.87 1.95 21.35
N LEU A 161 12.47 0.92 20.74
CA LEU A 161 12.96 -0.27 21.44
C LEU A 161 14.11 0.06 22.39
N ASP A 162 15.10 0.82 21.94
CA ASP A 162 16.23 1.25 22.78
C ASP A 162 15.78 2.09 23.99
N GLU A 163 14.71 2.86 23.81
CA GLU A 163 14.07 3.65 24.88
C GLU A 163 13.11 2.82 25.75
N ASN A 164 13.04 1.51 25.57
CA ASN A 164 12.12 0.61 26.30
C ASN A 164 10.64 1.02 26.18
N LYS A 165 10.22 1.58 25.05
CA LYS A 165 8.81 1.89 24.77
C LYS A 165 8.03 0.59 24.54
N ARG A 166 6.75 0.59 24.91
CA ARG A 166 5.84 -0.51 24.61
C ARG A 166 5.41 -0.42 23.14
N ILE A 167 5.62 -1.49 22.40
CA ILE A 167 5.24 -1.60 20.99
C ILE A 167 4.21 -2.71 20.83
N LEU A 168 3.10 -2.38 20.21
CA LEU A 168 2.07 -3.35 19.78
C LEU A 168 2.23 -3.60 18.28
N LEU A 169 2.38 -4.87 17.90
CA LEU A 169 2.38 -5.29 16.51
C LEU A 169 0.97 -5.73 16.13
N GLU A 170 0.45 -5.13 15.06
CA GLU A 170 -0.88 -5.41 14.51
C GLU A 170 -0.73 -5.97 13.10
N GLY A 171 -1.14 -7.24 12.91
CA GLY A 171 -1.16 -7.88 11.60
C GLY A 171 -2.43 -7.51 10.83
N ALA A 172 -2.37 -7.47 9.49
CA ALA A 172 -3.51 -7.14 8.64
C ALA A 172 -4.46 -8.34 8.44
N GLN A 173 -3.91 -9.55 8.38
CA GLN A 173 -4.66 -10.78 8.14
C GLN A 173 -4.93 -11.52 9.45
N GLY A 174 -6.05 -12.24 9.49
CA GLY A 174 -6.30 -13.24 10.53
C GLY A 174 -5.52 -14.53 10.27
N THR A 175 -5.37 -15.36 11.29
CA THR A 175 -4.61 -16.62 11.24
C THR A 175 -5.03 -17.53 10.07
N MET A 176 -6.30 -17.59 9.73
CA MET A 176 -6.82 -18.43 8.63
C MET A 176 -6.40 -17.94 7.23
N LEU A 177 -5.92 -16.72 7.10
CA LEU A 177 -5.43 -16.14 5.84
C LEU A 177 -3.90 -16.08 5.77
N ASP A 178 -3.22 -16.57 6.79
CA ASP A 178 -1.76 -16.68 6.78
C ASP A 178 -1.32 -17.79 5.81
N ILE A 179 -0.25 -17.52 5.03
CA ILE A 179 0.20 -18.44 3.97
C ILE A 179 0.83 -19.70 4.54
N ASP A 180 1.39 -19.64 5.74
CA ASP A 180 2.07 -20.77 6.37
C ASP A 180 1.17 -21.52 7.37
N HIS A 181 0.29 -20.79 8.06
CA HIS A 181 -0.51 -21.32 9.17
C HIS A 181 -2.01 -21.35 8.90
N GLY A 182 -2.46 -20.72 7.81
CA GLY A 182 -3.87 -20.66 7.42
C GLY A 182 -4.29 -21.75 6.46
N THR A 183 -5.46 -21.57 5.84
CA THR A 183 -5.94 -22.41 4.74
C THR A 183 -5.27 -21.98 3.45
N TYR A 184 -4.53 -22.88 2.82
CA TYR A 184 -3.87 -22.66 1.53
C TYR A 184 -4.65 -23.35 0.40
N PRO A 185 -4.84 -22.80 -0.80
CA PRO A 185 -4.30 -21.56 -1.31
C PRO A 185 -5.01 -20.32 -0.82
#